data_73402b3c005e5894a96554c0a0c8ad25
#
_entry.id   73402b3c005e5894a96554c0a0c8ad25
#
_cell.length_a   1.000
_cell.length_b   1.000
_cell.length_c   1.000
_cell.angle_alpha   90.00
_cell.angle_beta   90.00
_cell.angle_gamma   90.00
#
_symmetry.space_group_name_H-M   'P 1'
#
loop_
_entity.id
_entity.type
_entity.pdbx_description
1 polymer ?
#
loop_
_entity_poly.entity_id
_entity_poly.type
_entity_poly.pdbx_seq_one_letter_code
_entity_poly.pdbx_strand_id
1 'polypeptide(L)'
;MRINYLDDDDLAFLPECSEAHLEAFTRILTHGENGKPRLSSTLLRNETFLAMEGHPERYRRNWQLIAGELQHFGGDSIANTLRRHGKFYRAILLDVCKRLKAKVDKQLSTPQIEQQLLAHFLQHSWNKLNAEQKAQFLAAVECRSHELDSLMAHLLRHRKLSEGVTLLLDERLTAILRTHAAVSVIGHGLVRGAGLNSVKAVSGSAYRVTIPAVLHIACLRQMLQPPSDTAEIGEKYPARS
;
A
#
# COMPACT_ATOMS: atom_id res chain seq x y z
N MET A 1 6.66 26.03 -3.33
CA MET A 1 5.45 25.54 -4.07
C MET A 1 4.46 25.05 -3.02
N ARG A 2 3.20 25.51 -3.02
CA ARG A 2 2.22 25.07 -2.03
C ARG A 2 1.69 23.69 -2.41
N ILE A 3 1.64 22.74 -1.44
CA ILE A 3 0.88 21.51 -1.57
C ILE A 3 -0.59 21.89 -1.37
N ASN A 4 -1.43 21.63 -2.36
CA ASN A 4 -2.88 21.76 -2.23
C ASN A 4 -3.44 20.35 -2.03
N TYR A 5 -3.95 20.07 -0.84
CA TYR A 5 -4.76 18.88 -0.58
C TYR A 5 -6.14 19.07 -1.23
N LEU A 6 -6.55 18.12 -2.04
CA LEU A 6 -7.94 17.99 -2.47
C LEU A 6 -8.68 17.26 -1.35
N ASP A 7 -9.74 17.84 -0.85
CA ASP A 7 -10.59 17.19 0.16
C ASP A 7 -11.14 15.88 -0.41
N ASP A 8 -10.76 14.75 0.23
CA ASP A 8 -10.90 13.41 -0.32
C ASP A 8 -11.33 12.43 0.79
N ASP A 9 -12.60 12.06 0.75
CA ASP A 9 -13.21 11.15 1.73
C ASP A 9 -12.48 9.81 1.82
N ASP A 10 -11.89 9.36 0.70
CA ASP A 10 -11.11 8.13 0.66
C ASP A 10 -9.78 8.23 1.43
N LEU A 11 -9.31 9.43 1.79
CA LEU A 11 -8.10 9.65 2.58
C LEU A 11 -8.38 10.20 3.98
N ALA A 12 -9.65 10.50 4.31
CA ALA A 12 -10.05 11.11 5.59
C ALA A 12 -9.72 10.25 6.83
N PHE A 13 -9.47 8.96 6.67
CA PHE A 13 -9.06 8.05 7.76
C PHE A 13 -7.59 8.18 8.18
N LEU A 14 -6.74 8.84 7.38
CA LEU A 14 -5.30 8.92 7.66
C LEU A 14 -4.94 9.47 9.05
N PRO A 15 -5.62 10.48 9.61
CA PRO A 15 -5.33 10.95 10.96
C PRO A 15 -5.59 9.92 12.07
N GLU A 16 -6.32 8.84 11.80
CA GLU A 16 -6.54 7.73 12.74
C GLU A 16 -5.34 6.76 12.77
N CYS A 17 -4.46 6.83 11.76
CA CYS A 17 -3.25 6.02 11.70
C CYS A 17 -2.24 6.46 12.78
N SER A 18 -1.39 5.52 13.21
CA SER A 18 -0.27 5.84 14.09
C SER A 18 0.77 6.74 13.41
N GLU A 19 1.51 7.51 14.21
CA GLU A 19 2.63 8.34 13.71
C GLU A 19 3.59 7.55 12.84
N ALA A 20 3.96 6.37 13.26
CA ALA A 20 4.89 5.54 12.52
C ALA A 20 4.33 5.01 11.19
N HIS A 21 3.03 4.74 11.11
CA HIS A 21 2.38 4.42 9.84
C HIS A 21 2.42 5.60 8.87
N LEU A 22 2.14 6.81 9.37
CA LEU A 22 2.20 8.02 8.56
C LEU A 22 3.64 8.42 8.20
N GLU A 23 4.62 8.17 9.09
CA GLU A 23 6.04 8.31 8.76
C GLU A 23 6.43 7.38 7.61
N ALA A 24 6.05 6.11 7.69
CA ALA A 24 6.30 5.13 6.63
C ALA A 24 5.69 5.59 5.30
N PHE A 25 4.45 6.03 5.33
CA PHE A 25 3.77 6.58 4.16
C PHE A 25 4.50 7.80 3.60
N THR A 26 4.90 8.73 4.47
CA THR A 26 5.67 9.91 4.08
C THR A 26 6.99 9.52 3.42
N ARG A 27 7.70 8.53 3.95
CA ARG A 27 8.97 8.07 3.36
C ARG A 27 8.81 7.46 1.98
N ILE A 28 7.72 6.72 1.73
CA ILE A 28 7.37 6.22 0.39
C ILE A 28 7.26 7.37 -0.61
N LEU A 29 6.60 8.46 -0.23
CA LEU A 29 6.39 9.61 -1.08
C LEU A 29 7.67 10.42 -1.30
N THR A 30 8.45 10.63 -0.25
CA THR A 30 9.53 11.61 -0.21
C THR A 30 10.93 11.07 -0.50
N HIS A 31 11.15 9.74 -0.40
CA HIS A 31 12.47 9.13 -0.57
C HIS A 31 12.47 8.08 -1.68
N GLY A 32 13.61 7.97 -2.35
CA GLY A 32 13.86 6.93 -3.34
C GLY A 32 14.21 5.58 -2.70
N GLU A 33 14.31 4.54 -3.54
CA GLU A 33 14.71 3.18 -3.11
C GLU A 33 16.09 3.15 -2.42
N ASN A 34 16.97 4.07 -2.77
CA ASN A 34 18.29 4.24 -2.15
C ASN A 34 18.24 5.01 -0.81
N GLY A 35 17.05 5.35 -0.30
CA GLY A 35 16.85 6.13 0.92
C GLY A 35 17.18 7.62 0.79
N LYS A 36 17.54 8.11 -0.40
CA LYS A 36 17.82 9.53 -0.62
C LYS A 36 16.53 10.31 -0.85
N PRO A 37 16.44 11.56 -0.36
CA PRO A 37 15.32 12.44 -0.63
C PRO A 37 15.06 12.61 -2.13
N ARG A 38 13.79 12.62 -2.54
CA ARG A 38 13.40 12.92 -3.92
C ARG A 38 13.44 14.41 -4.17
N LEU A 39 14.15 14.84 -5.21
CA LEU A 39 14.18 16.25 -5.62
C LEU A 39 12.79 16.76 -6.04
N SER A 40 11.90 15.89 -6.50
CA SER A 40 10.52 16.20 -6.86
C SER A 40 9.59 16.37 -5.67
N SER A 41 9.98 15.96 -4.46
CA SER A 41 9.13 16.10 -3.28
C SER A 41 8.92 17.56 -2.92
N THR A 42 7.66 17.96 -2.86
CA THR A 42 7.25 19.30 -2.40
C THR A 42 7.13 19.31 -0.87
N LEU A 43 6.78 18.18 -0.26
CA LEU A 43 6.60 18.03 1.19
C LEU A 43 7.90 18.32 1.95
N LEU A 44 9.04 17.82 1.46
CA LEU A 44 10.36 18.06 2.08
C LEU A 44 10.82 19.52 2.04
N ARG A 45 10.11 20.38 1.32
CA ARG A 45 10.38 21.83 1.23
C ARG A 45 9.22 22.65 1.77
N ASN A 46 8.23 22.01 2.37
CA ASN A 46 7.07 22.68 2.93
C ASN A 46 7.41 23.21 4.33
N GLU A 47 7.31 24.53 4.51
CA GLU A 47 7.67 25.21 5.77
C GLU A 47 6.87 24.70 6.97
N THR A 48 5.55 24.48 6.80
CA THR A 48 4.68 23.95 7.87
C THR A 48 5.12 22.55 8.29
N PHE A 49 5.45 21.69 7.35
CA PHE A 49 5.92 20.35 7.63
C PHE A 49 7.30 20.33 8.30
N LEU A 50 8.21 21.24 7.87
CA LEU A 50 9.55 21.36 8.44
C LEU A 50 9.51 21.97 9.84
N ALA A 51 8.63 22.95 10.10
CA ALA A 51 8.48 23.57 11.42
C ALA A 51 8.08 22.60 12.52
N MET A 52 7.55 21.44 12.15
CA MET A 52 7.19 20.38 13.10
C MET A 52 8.25 19.28 13.23
N GLU A 53 9.48 19.52 12.79
CA GLU A 53 10.57 18.56 12.96
C GLU A 53 10.81 18.26 14.46
N GLY A 54 10.85 16.95 14.82
CA GLY A 54 10.98 16.51 16.20
C GLY A 54 9.67 16.52 17.02
N HIS A 55 8.56 17.03 16.48
CA HIS A 55 7.27 16.99 17.19
C HIS A 55 6.70 15.56 17.19
N PRO A 56 6.20 15.03 18.34
CA PRO A 56 5.73 13.63 18.47
C PRO A 56 4.49 13.32 17.62
N GLU A 57 3.73 14.33 17.19
CA GLU A 57 2.56 14.18 16.33
C GLU A 57 2.77 14.85 14.96
N ARG A 58 4.00 14.89 14.49
CA ARG A 58 4.37 15.58 13.24
C ARG A 58 3.56 15.10 12.05
N TYR A 59 3.48 13.81 11.85
CA TYR A 59 2.86 13.22 10.66
C TYR A 59 1.35 13.28 10.76
N ARG A 60 0.78 13.01 11.91
CA ARG A 60 -0.68 13.06 12.13
C ARG A 60 -1.21 14.48 11.93
N ARG A 61 -0.54 15.49 12.46
CA ARG A 61 -0.95 16.89 12.28
C ARG A 61 -0.78 17.40 10.86
N ASN A 62 0.09 16.79 10.08
CA ASN A 62 0.35 17.14 8.69
C ASN A 62 -0.22 16.13 7.69
N TRP A 63 -1.19 15.29 8.09
CA TRP A 63 -1.72 14.24 7.23
C TRP A 63 -2.25 14.76 5.89
N GLN A 64 -2.87 15.95 5.87
CA GLN A 64 -3.37 16.58 4.64
C GLN A 64 -2.23 16.96 3.70
N LEU A 65 -1.10 17.44 4.22
CA LEU A 65 0.08 17.73 3.39
C LEU A 65 0.67 16.44 2.80
N ILE A 66 0.69 15.37 3.59
CA ILE A 66 1.15 14.05 3.14
C ILE A 66 0.22 13.49 2.07
N ALA A 67 -1.09 13.54 2.30
CA ALA A 67 -2.10 13.13 1.33
C ALA A 67 -2.03 13.96 0.04
N GLY A 68 -1.86 15.27 0.16
CA GLY A 68 -1.69 16.17 -0.98
C GLY A 68 -0.45 15.87 -1.81
N GLU A 69 0.65 15.45 -1.18
CA GLU A 69 1.86 14.99 -1.89
C GLU A 69 1.56 13.76 -2.76
N LEU A 70 0.80 12.77 -2.25
CA LEU A 70 0.32 11.64 -3.04
C LEU A 70 -0.54 12.08 -4.23
N GLN A 71 -1.52 12.95 -3.96
CA GLN A 71 -2.43 13.45 -5.00
C GLN A 71 -1.67 14.17 -6.11
N HIS A 72 -0.59 14.88 -5.76
CA HIS A 72 0.31 15.53 -6.71
C HIS A 72 1.06 14.51 -7.59
N PHE A 73 1.65 13.47 -7.01
CA PHE A 73 2.30 12.39 -7.77
C PHE A 73 1.32 11.66 -8.70
N GLY A 74 0.08 11.47 -8.30
CA GLY A 74 -0.97 10.88 -9.13
C GLY A 74 -1.31 11.74 -10.35
N GLY A 75 -1.06 13.06 -10.29
CA GLY A 75 -1.25 14.01 -11.38
C GLY A 75 -0.14 14.02 -12.44
N ASP A 76 1.07 13.56 -12.10
CA ASP A 76 2.29 13.64 -12.95
C ASP A 76 2.40 12.57 -14.05
N SER A 77 1.37 11.85 -14.35
CA SER A 77 1.32 11.02 -15.57
C SER A 77 1.44 11.94 -16.81
N ILE A 78 2.32 11.58 -17.73
CA ILE A 78 2.84 12.36 -18.87
C ILE A 78 1.77 13.14 -19.69
N ALA A 79 0.51 12.75 -19.61
CA ALA A 79 -0.61 13.44 -20.27
C ALA A 79 -1.15 14.64 -19.47
N ASN A 80 -0.73 14.87 -18.23
CA ASN A 80 -1.30 15.88 -17.32
C ASN A 80 -0.33 16.96 -16.84
N THR A 81 0.84 17.09 -17.44
CA THR A 81 1.80 18.18 -17.15
C THR A 81 1.19 19.58 -17.34
N LEU A 82 0.04 19.68 -18.02
CA LEU A 82 -0.72 20.94 -18.18
C LEU A 82 -1.76 21.17 -17.07
N ARG A 83 -2.12 20.17 -16.27
CA ARG A 83 -3.10 20.34 -15.18
C ARG A 83 -2.38 20.32 -13.84
N ARG A 84 -2.12 21.50 -13.29
CA ARG A 84 -1.54 21.74 -11.95
C ARG A 84 -2.45 21.30 -10.80
N HIS A 85 -3.37 20.37 -11.02
CA HIS A 85 -4.32 19.89 -10.01
C HIS A 85 -4.00 18.43 -9.65
N GLY A 86 -3.97 18.14 -8.35
CA GLY A 86 -3.86 16.78 -7.84
C GLY A 86 -5.00 15.89 -8.33
N LYS A 87 -4.90 14.58 -8.09
CA LYS A 87 -5.96 13.59 -8.37
C LYS A 87 -6.55 13.06 -7.08
N PHE A 88 -7.86 12.81 -7.05
CA PHE A 88 -8.50 12.04 -6.00
C PHE A 88 -7.90 10.64 -5.88
N TYR A 89 -7.82 10.14 -4.66
CA TYR A 89 -7.20 8.84 -4.37
C TYR A 89 -7.80 7.69 -5.19
N ARG A 90 -9.14 7.66 -5.32
CA ARG A 90 -9.82 6.65 -6.14
C ARG A 90 -9.30 6.61 -7.59
N ALA A 91 -9.04 7.75 -8.19
CA ALA A 91 -8.49 7.81 -9.54
C ALA A 91 -7.05 7.27 -9.59
N ILE A 92 -6.23 7.58 -8.57
CA ILE A 92 -4.87 7.05 -8.43
C ILE A 92 -4.91 5.53 -8.24
N LEU A 93 -5.80 5.02 -7.40
CA LEU A 93 -6.02 3.58 -7.17
C LEU A 93 -6.35 2.85 -8.48
N LEU A 94 -7.29 3.38 -9.27
CA LEU A 94 -7.68 2.78 -10.54
C LEU A 94 -6.55 2.82 -11.58
N ASP A 95 -5.74 3.89 -11.61
CA ASP A 95 -4.54 3.97 -12.45
C ASP A 95 -3.51 2.91 -12.04
N VAL A 96 -3.31 2.68 -10.74
CA VAL A 96 -2.44 1.63 -10.21
C VAL A 96 -2.98 0.23 -10.57
N CYS A 97 -4.30 -0.02 -10.40
CA CYS A 97 -4.93 -1.27 -10.81
C CYS A 97 -4.69 -1.56 -12.30
N LYS A 98 -4.95 -0.56 -13.15
CA LYS A 98 -4.69 -0.67 -14.59
C LYS A 98 -3.21 -0.99 -14.88
N ARG A 99 -2.30 -0.32 -14.19
CA ARG A 99 -0.86 -0.49 -14.39
C ARG A 99 -0.37 -1.87 -13.96
N LEU A 100 -0.89 -2.41 -12.88
CA LEU A 100 -0.60 -3.75 -12.40
C LEU A 100 -1.41 -4.83 -13.12
N LYS A 101 -2.27 -4.45 -14.08
CA LYS A 101 -3.19 -5.35 -14.79
C LYS A 101 -4.16 -6.10 -13.85
N ALA A 102 -4.45 -5.51 -12.69
CA ALA A 102 -5.44 -6.02 -11.77
C ALA A 102 -6.84 -5.83 -12.36
N LYS A 103 -7.58 -6.91 -12.50
CA LYS A 103 -8.99 -6.88 -12.92
C LYS A 103 -9.83 -6.55 -11.70
N VAL A 104 -10.30 -5.31 -11.61
CA VAL A 104 -11.13 -4.83 -10.51
C VAL A 104 -12.48 -4.35 -11.05
N ASP A 105 -13.52 -4.55 -10.24
CA ASP A 105 -14.83 -3.97 -10.53
C ASP A 105 -14.83 -2.50 -10.08
N LYS A 106 -14.91 -1.62 -11.07
CA LYS A 106 -14.87 -0.17 -10.84
C LYS A 106 -16.14 0.40 -10.21
N GLN A 107 -17.19 -0.38 -10.05
CA GLN A 107 -18.44 0.05 -9.42
C GLN A 107 -18.41 -0.16 -7.90
N LEU A 108 -17.48 -0.98 -7.42
CA LEU A 108 -17.29 -1.23 -6.00
C LEU A 108 -16.77 0.01 -5.26
N SER A 109 -16.94 0.02 -3.93
CA SER A 109 -16.36 1.04 -3.07
C SER A 109 -14.82 1.02 -3.12
N THR A 110 -14.19 2.13 -2.77
CA THR A 110 -12.72 2.23 -2.74
C THR A 110 -12.08 1.13 -1.88
N PRO A 111 -12.54 0.83 -0.65
CA PRO A 111 -11.99 -0.28 0.15
C PRO A 111 -12.12 -1.65 -0.51
N GLN A 112 -13.20 -1.91 -1.23
CA GLN A 112 -13.39 -3.18 -1.96
C GLN A 112 -12.45 -3.29 -3.15
N ILE A 113 -12.20 -2.19 -3.87
CA ILE A 113 -11.21 -2.15 -4.96
C ILE A 113 -9.80 -2.35 -4.40
N GLU A 114 -9.47 -1.73 -3.27
CA GLU A 114 -8.20 -1.94 -2.57
C GLU A 114 -7.99 -3.41 -2.20
N GLN A 115 -9.02 -4.07 -1.67
CA GLN A 115 -8.97 -5.50 -1.34
C GLN A 115 -8.69 -6.36 -2.58
N GLN A 116 -9.36 -6.08 -3.72
CA GLN A 116 -9.09 -6.77 -4.98
C GLN A 116 -7.67 -6.53 -5.48
N LEU A 117 -7.16 -5.31 -5.34
CA LEU A 117 -5.78 -4.98 -5.71
C LEU A 117 -4.76 -5.72 -4.85
N LEU A 118 -4.94 -5.75 -3.51
CA LEU A 118 -4.06 -6.46 -2.60
C LEU A 118 -4.06 -7.96 -2.88
N ALA A 119 -5.24 -8.56 -3.14
CA ALA A 119 -5.36 -9.95 -3.52
C ALA A 119 -4.61 -10.25 -4.83
N HIS A 120 -4.81 -9.42 -5.87
CA HIS A 120 -4.09 -9.54 -7.14
C HIS A 120 -2.57 -9.43 -6.96
N PHE A 121 -2.11 -8.45 -6.18
CA PHE A 121 -0.68 -8.25 -5.90
C PHE A 121 -0.08 -9.47 -5.20
N LEU A 122 -0.77 -10.02 -4.21
CA LEU A 122 -0.34 -11.21 -3.48
C LEU A 122 -0.27 -12.44 -4.38
N GLN A 123 -1.31 -12.73 -5.17
CA GLN A 123 -1.33 -13.84 -6.11
C GLN A 123 -0.18 -13.75 -7.13
N HIS A 124 0.03 -12.56 -7.69
CA HIS A 124 1.10 -12.34 -8.66
C HIS A 124 2.49 -12.53 -8.04
N SER A 125 2.67 -12.08 -6.80
CA SER A 125 3.91 -12.23 -6.06
C SER A 125 4.15 -13.68 -5.64
N TRP A 126 3.11 -14.37 -5.15
CA TRP A 126 3.16 -15.79 -4.78
C TRP A 126 3.70 -16.68 -5.89
N ASN A 127 3.28 -16.43 -7.13
CA ASN A 127 3.72 -17.21 -8.29
C ASN A 127 5.22 -17.03 -8.63
N LYS A 128 5.88 -16.02 -8.05
CA LYS A 128 7.31 -15.76 -8.23
C LYS A 128 8.18 -16.29 -7.09
N LEU A 129 7.58 -16.75 -6.00
CA LEU A 129 8.29 -17.30 -4.87
C LEU A 129 8.80 -18.70 -5.20
N ASN A 130 10.02 -19.02 -4.78
CA ASN A 130 10.52 -20.38 -4.76
C ASN A 130 9.88 -21.20 -3.60
N ALA A 131 10.16 -22.51 -3.54
CA ALA A 131 9.57 -23.40 -2.55
C ALA A 131 9.91 -23.00 -1.10
N GLU A 132 11.15 -22.60 -0.83
CA GLU A 132 11.59 -22.17 0.48
C GLU A 132 10.90 -20.88 0.92
N GLN A 133 10.84 -19.89 0.03
CA GLN A 133 10.13 -18.62 0.27
C GLN A 133 8.64 -18.83 0.53
N LYS A 134 8.00 -19.76 -0.22
CA LYS A 134 6.60 -20.12 0.02
C LYS A 134 6.39 -20.75 1.39
N ALA A 135 7.25 -21.68 1.79
CA ALA A 135 7.18 -22.30 3.11
C ALA A 135 7.32 -21.28 4.24
N GLN A 136 8.28 -20.38 4.09
CA GLN A 136 8.50 -19.29 5.04
C GLN A 136 7.30 -18.33 5.11
N PHE A 137 6.73 -17.94 3.96
CA PHE A 137 5.54 -17.10 3.90
C PHE A 137 4.35 -17.76 4.59
N LEU A 138 4.10 -19.05 4.31
CA LEU A 138 3.00 -19.82 4.91
C LEU A 138 3.14 -19.90 6.43
N ALA A 139 4.36 -20.13 6.92
CA ALA A 139 4.64 -20.11 8.35
C ALA A 139 4.33 -18.75 8.98
N ALA A 140 4.69 -17.66 8.27
CA ALA A 140 4.46 -16.30 8.73
C ALA A 140 2.98 -15.93 8.87
N VAL A 141 2.15 -16.35 7.91
CA VAL A 141 0.70 -16.09 7.93
C VAL A 141 -0.08 -17.21 8.61
N GLU A 142 0.61 -18.20 9.21
CA GLU A 142 0.02 -19.34 9.92
C GLU A 142 -0.92 -20.18 9.04
N CYS A 143 -0.61 -20.29 7.75
CA CYS A 143 -1.36 -21.11 6.79
C CYS A 143 -0.63 -22.42 6.50
N ARG A 144 -1.35 -23.54 6.51
CA ARG A 144 -0.77 -24.88 6.25
C ARG A 144 -0.86 -25.30 4.78
N SER A 145 -1.72 -24.67 4.00
CA SER A 145 -1.95 -25.06 2.62
C SER A 145 -1.00 -24.38 1.68
N HIS A 146 -0.38 -25.14 0.76
CA HIS A 146 0.47 -24.64 -0.31
C HIS A 146 -0.33 -24.22 -1.56
N GLU A 147 -1.62 -24.54 -1.61
CA GLU A 147 -2.49 -24.14 -2.71
C GLU A 147 -2.88 -22.66 -2.59
N LEU A 148 -2.78 -21.96 -3.71
CA LEU A 148 -3.02 -20.51 -3.74
C LEU A 148 -4.46 -20.15 -3.32
N ASP A 149 -5.45 -20.89 -3.79
CA ASP A 149 -6.86 -20.61 -3.46
C ASP A 149 -7.14 -20.82 -1.97
N SER A 150 -6.60 -21.89 -1.38
CA SER A 150 -6.68 -22.14 0.05
C SER A 150 -5.97 -21.07 0.88
N LEU A 151 -4.79 -20.63 0.43
CA LEU A 151 -4.06 -19.51 1.04
C LEU A 151 -4.88 -18.21 0.97
N MET A 152 -5.44 -17.88 -0.19
CA MET A 152 -6.26 -16.68 -0.35
C MET A 152 -7.50 -16.72 0.55
N ALA A 153 -8.19 -17.87 0.60
CA ALA A 153 -9.33 -18.05 1.49
C ALA A 153 -8.94 -17.90 2.97
N HIS A 154 -7.78 -18.43 3.37
CA HIS A 154 -7.23 -18.25 4.72
C HIS A 154 -6.97 -16.79 5.04
N LEU A 155 -6.24 -16.07 4.16
CA LEU A 155 -5.88 -14.67 4.37
C LEU A 155 -7.12 -13.76 4.45
N LEU A 156 -8.12 -14.00 3.61
CA LEU A 156 -9.38 -13.26 3.64
C LEU A 156 -10.18 -13.55 4.91
N ARG A 157 -10.35 -14.84 5.26
CA ARG A 157 -11.10 -15.27 6.46
C ARG A 157 -10.49 -14.71 7.74
N HIS A 158 -9.16 -14.74 7.86
CA HIS A 158 -8.44 -14.29 9.06
C HIS A 158 -7.99 -12.83 8.97
N ARG A 159 -8.39 -12.09 7.91
CA ARG A 159 -8.04 -10.68 7.67
C ARG A 159 -6.53 -10.42 7.63
N LYS A 160 -5.77 -11.42 7.23
CA LYS A 160 -4.30 -11.36 7.10
C LYS A 160 -3.82 -10.93 5.71
N LEU A 161 -4.71 -10.43 4.84
CA LEU A 161 -4.33 -10.06 3.47
C LEU A 161 -3.31 -8.92 3.45
N SER A 162 -3.52 -7.88 4.27
CA SER A 162 -2.57 -6.77 4.45
C SER A 162 -1.23 -7.25 5.02
N GLU A 163 -1.25 -8.17 5.98
CA GLU A 163 -0.05 -8.79 6.54
C GLU A 163 0.71 -9.56 5.46
N GLY A 164 0.03 -10.40 4.68
CA GLY A 164 0.62 -11.14 3.58
C GLY A 164 1.22 -10.23 2.50
N VAL A 165 0.54 -9.14 2.13
CA VAL A 165 1.08 -8.16 1.20
C VAL A 165 2.30 -7.45 1.77
N THR A 166 2.27 -7.09 3.05
CA THR A 166 3.38 -6.43 3.75
C THR A 166 4.64 -7.30 3.78
N LEU A 167 4.48 -8.62 3.96
CA LEU A 167 5.59 -9.58 3.90
C LEU A 167 6.24 -9.67 2.51
N LEU A 168 5.50 -9.34 1.46
CA LEU A 168 5.98 -9.37 0.06
C LEU A 168 6.54 -8.02 -0.42
N LEU A 169 6.33 -6.96 0.31
CA LEU A 169 6.90 -5.65 0.05
C LEU A 169 8.36 -5.58 0.52
N ASP A 170 9.10 -4.60 0.01
CA ASP A 170 10.53 -4.42 0.31
C ASP A 170 10.80 -4.26 1.82
N GLU A 171 11.99 -4.73 2.26
CA GLU A 171 12.44 -4.66 3.65
C GLU A 171 12.29 -3.29 4.30
N ARG A 172 12.41 -2.21 3.54
CA ARG A 172 12.26 -0.85 4.06
C ARG A 172 10.83 -0.51 4.44
N LEU A 173 9.86 -0.91 3.63
CA LEU A 173 8.44 -0.77 3.93
C LEU A 173 8.01 -1.75 5.02
N THR A 174 8.49 -2.99 4.94
CA THR A 174 8.20 -4.02 5.94
C THR A 174 8.84 -3.73 7.28
N ALA A 175 10.06 -3.20 7.36
CA ALA A 175 10.69 -2.85 8.63
C ALA A 175 9.87 -1.80 9.40
N ILE A 176 9.32 -0.82 8.70
CA ILE A 176 8.51 0.24 9.31
C ILE A 176 7.12 -0.26 9.71
N LEU A 177 6.50 -1.11 8.90
CA LEU A 177 5.20 -1.70 9.22
C LEU A 177 5.29 -2.75 10.35
N ARG A 178 6.40 -3.49 10.46
CA ARG A 178 6.65 -4.47 11.54
C ARG A 178 6.88 -3.85 12.91
N THR A 179 7.40 -2.64 12.99
CA THR A 179 7.59 -1.97 14.30
C THR A 179 6.27 -1.64 14.99
N HIS A 180 5.16 -1.73 14.28
CA HIS A 180 3.83 -1.32 14.79
C HIS A 180 2.73 -2.37 14.67
N ALA A 181 2.91 -3.39 13.82
CA ALA A 181 2.08 -4.58 13.92
C ALA A 181 2.67 -5.49 15.00
N ALA A 182 1.84 -6.04 15.86
CA ALA A 182 2.24 -7.08 16.81
C ALA A 182 2.65 -8.39 16.08
N VAL A 183 3.33 -8.28 14.96
CA VAL A 183 3.96 -9.37 14.21
C VAL A 183 5.32 -9.60 14.85
N SER A 184 5.25 -10.21 16.02
CA SER A 184 6.40 -10.75 16.72
C SER A 184 7.00 -11.85 15.86
N VAL A 185 8.27 -11.65 15.50
CA VAL A 185 9.23 -12.72 15.22
C VAL A 185 8.95 -13.55 13.98
N ILE A 186 9.41 -13.06 12.82
CA ILE A 186 9.85 -14.01 11.81
C ILE A 186 11.20 -13.54 11.24
N GLY A 187 12.12 -14.50 11.30
CA GLY A 187 13.54 -14.31 11.09
C GLY A 187 13.92 -13.55 9.83
N HIS A 188 14.97 -12.82 9.97
CA HIS A 188 15.71 -12.10 8.96
C HIS A 188 15.89 -12.92 7.68
N GLY A 189 15.33 -12.46 6.57
CA GLY A 189 15.64 -13.01 5.25
C GLY A 189 14.47 -13.52 4.41
N LEU A 190 13.24 -13.37 4.88
CA LEU A 190 12.05 -13.86 4.20
C LEU A 190 11.72 -13.02 2.97
N VAL A 191 11.76 -13.56 1.82
CA VAL A 191 11.16 -13.03 0.59
C VAL A 191 11.65 -11.62 0.19
N ARG A 192 12.98 -11.42 0.14
CA ARG A 192 13.56 -10.18 -0.39
C ARG A 192 13.06 -9.90 -1.80
N GLY A 193 12.24 -8.88 -1.94
CA GLY A 193 12.05 -8.21 -3.23
C GLY A 193 11.19 -8.91 -4.28
N ALA A 194 10.55 -10.07 -4.02
CA ALA A 194 9.75 -10.75 -5.04
C ALA A 194 8.54 -9.91 -5.51
N GLY A 195 7.89 -9.22 -4.58
CA GLY A 195 6.79 -8.31 -4.90
C GLY A 195 7.25 -7.03 -5.61
N LEU A 196 8.37 -6.45 -5.18
CA LEU A 196 8.93 -5.21 -5.75
C LEU A 196 9.61 -5.40 -7.10
N ASN A 197 10.20 -6.56 -7.38
CA ASN A 197 10.68 -6.84 -8.73
C ASN A 197 9.54 -6.78 -9.75
N SER A 198 8.30 -7.10 -9.33
CA SER A 198 7.11 -6.91 -10.15
C SER A 198 6.77 -5.44 -10.36
N VAL A 199 6.96 -4.60 -9.36
CA VAL A 199 6.75 -3.15 -9.43
C VAL A 199 7.85 -2.48 -10.25
N LYS A 200 9.11 -2.90 -10.11
CA LYS A 200 10.26 -2.37 -10.88
C LYS A 200 10.12 -2.62 -12.39
N ALA A 201 9.60 -3.77 -12.79
CA ALA A 201 9.38 -4.11 -14.19
C ALA A 201 8.29 -3.24 -14.87
N VAL A 202 7.49 -2.52 -14.08
CA VAL A 202 6.32 -1.76 -14.55
C VAL A 202 6.59 -0.25 -14.68
N SER A 203 7.81 0.22 -14.60
CA SER A 203 8.18 1.58 -14.26
C SER A 203 8.04 2.68 -15.32
N GLY A 204 7.14 3.66 -15.06
CA GLY A 204 7.36 5.09 -15.31
C GLY A 204 7.69 5.77 -13.97
N SER A 205 8.32 6.94 -13.98
CA SER A 205 8.81 7.60 -12.76
C SER A 205 7.75 7.81 -11.66
N ALA A 206 6.52 8.15 -12.04
CA ALA A 206 5.42 8.35 -11.11
C ALA A 206 4.95 7.03 -10.45
N TYR A 207 4.93 5.92 -11.18
CA TYR A 207 4.46 4.63 -10.65
C TYR A 207 5.38 4.01 -9.60
N ARG A 208 6.67 4.39 -9.56
CA ARG A 208 7.59 4.00 -8.49
C ARG A 208 7.20 4.58 -7.14
N VAL A 209 6.38 5.61 -7.13
CA VAL A 209 5.83 6.23 -5.92
C VAL A 209 4.40 5.77 -5.68
N THR A 210 3.53 5.87 -6.69
CA THR A 210 2.09 5.65 -6.51
C THR A 210 1.73 4.19 -6.26
N ILE A 211 2.44 3.21 -6.85
CA ILE A 211 2.16 1.80 -6.57
C ILE A 211 2.42 1.45 -5.10
N PRO A 212 3.63 1.64 -4.53
CA PRO A 212 3.86 1.32 -3.13
C PRO A 212 2.99 2.18 -2.19
N ALA A 213 2.72 3.44 -2.53
CA ALA A 213 1.85 4.31 -1.74
C ALA A 213 0.41 3.79 -1.67
N VAL A 214 -0.17 3.38 -2.80
CA VAL A 214 -1.54 2.83 -2.85
C VAL A 214 -1.63 1.49 -2.12
N LEU A 215 -0.66 0.59 -2.31
CA LEU A 215 -0.62 -0.68 -1.56
C LEU A 215 -0.52 -0.43 -0.05
N HIS A 216 0.30 0.55 0.36
CA HIS A 216 0.43 0.92 1.77
C HIS A 216 -0.87 1.48 2.35
N ILE A 217 -1.54 2.41 1.67
CA ILE A 217 -2.85 2.95 2.08
C ILE A 217 -3.88 1.82 2.21
N ALA A 218 -3.95 0.92 1.23
CA ALA A 218 -4.87 -0.21 1.26
C ALA A 218 -4.62 -1.11 2.49
N CYS A 219 -3.34 -1.36 2.84
CA CYS A 219 -2.97 -2.09 4.05
C CYS A 219 -3.39 -1.34 5.32
N LEU A 220 -3.12 -0.03 5.40
CA LEU A 220 -3.50 0.80 6.55
C LEU A 220 -5.01 0.78 6.78
N ARG A 221 -5.81 0.95 5.73
CA ARG A 221 -7.26 0.93 5.83
C ARG A 221 -7.77 -0.41 6.36
N GLN A 222 -7.21 -1.53 5.88
CA GLN A 222 -7.59 -2.85 6.41
C GLN A 222 -7.24 -3.04 7.88
N MET A 223 -6.14 -2.45 8.36
CA MET A 223 -5.74 -2.52 9.77
C MET A 223 -6.69 -1.74 10.68
N LEU A 224 -7.24 -0.63 10.17
CA LEU A 224 -8.12 0.25 10.96
C LEU A 224 -9.60 -0.15 10.92
N GLN A 225 -10.03 -0.88 9.88
CA GLN A 225 -11.42 -1.32 9.80
C GLN A 225 -11.74 -2.35 10.89
N PRO A 226 -12.81 -2.12 11.70
CA PRO A 226 -13.29 -3.14 12.63
C PRO A 226 -13.71 -4.40 11.87
N PRO A 227 -13.82 -5.56 12.53
CA PRO A 227 -14.34 -6.76 11.90
C PRO A 227 -15.76 -6.48 11.39
N SER A 228 -15.91 -6.30 10.08
CA SER A 228 -17.22 -6.36 9.44
C SER A 228 -17.63 -7.84 9.37
N ASP A 229 -18.87 -8.13 9.71
CA ASP A 229 -19.47 -9.46 9.53
C ASP A 229 -19.38 -9.86 8.05
N THR A 230 -18.34 -10.58 7.70
CA THR A 230 -18.03 -11.02 6.33
C THR A 230 -18.79 -12.31 6.00
N ALA A 231 -20.09 -12.37 6.31
CA ALA A 231 -20.94 -13.47 5.87
C ALA A 231 -21.29 -13.44 4.37
N GLU A 232 -21.10 -12.31 3.68
CA GLU A 232 -21.61 -12.14 2.31
C GLU A 232 -20.59 -12.32 1.17
N ILE A 233 -19.28 -12.48 1.45
CA ILE A 233 -18.26 -12.59 0.37
C ILE A 233 -17.99 -14.06 -0.02
N GLY A 234 -18.44 -15.02 0.78
CA GLY A 234 -18.20 -16.45 0.54
C GLY A 234 -18.93 -17.06 -0.67
N GLU A 235 -19.98 -16.43 -1.19
CA GLU A 235 -20.81 -16.99 -2.28
C GLU A 235 -20.40 -16.60 -3.70
N LYS A 236 -19.48 -15.65 -3.88
CA LYS A 236 -19.10 -15.16 -5.22
C LYS A 236 -17.91 -15.86 -5.89
N TYR A 237 -17.29 -16.82 -5.24
CA TYR A 237 -16.27 -17.67 -5.87
C TYR A 237 -16.63 -19.15 -5.70
N PRO A 238 -17.58 -19.71 -6.50
CA PRO A 238 -17.81 -21.15 -6.52
C PRO A 238 -16.55 -21.82 -7.02
N ALA A 239 -16.09 -22.83 -6.30
CA ALA A 239 -15.04 -23.75 -6.74
C ALA A 239 -15.43 -24.29 -8.13
N ARG A 240 -14.64 -24.01 -9.16
CA ARG A 240 -14.78 -24.65 -10.46
C ARG A 240 -14.31 -26.10 -10.30
N SER A 241 -15.28 -27.01 -10.44
CA SER A 241 -15.09 -28.44 -10.61
C SER A 241 -14.25 -28.73 -11.84
#